data_bbe320b7a3674a522ce125d79d55dfe8
#
_entry.id   bbe320b7a3674a522ce125d79d55dfe8
#
_cell.length_a   1.000
_cell.length_b   1.000
_cell.length_c   1.000
_cell.angle_alpha   90.00
_cell.angle_beta   90.00
_cell.angle_gamma   90.00
#
_symmetry.space_group_name_H-M   'P 1'
#
loop_
_entity.id
_entity.type
_entity.pdbx_description
1 polymer ?
#
loop_
_entity_poly.entity_id
_entity_poly.type
_entity_poly.pdbx_seq_one_letter_code
_entity_poly.pdbx_strand_id
1 'polypeptide(L)'
;MSNQKWLDKNTKSLVGKTVAITGSTGGLGVELCAYLASLGASLILVDRSPSRSEAHARTLREKFSVSVSLIPCDLEDCTSVIEATKELIKAEPDILIHNAGAYSIPREICSSGFDNVFQINFISPYYITRKLMPDLSSRNGRVVVVGSIAHRYSKTDRYDVDFRQKHQASLAYGNAKRFWMYSAIELAKENKSVKFAITHPGITFTNITAHYPKWLFLIIKHPMKVIFMKPKYAALNILLGIFVDTQPDTWIGPSIFNIWGKPAIKKLNTASSAEKDFINNTAGRIYDQIQRR
;
A
#
# COMPACT_ATOMS: atom_id res chain seq x y z
N MET A 1 -18.85 6.88 17.68
CA MET A 1 -18.94 7.95 16.65
C MET A 1 -19.23 7.25 15.35
N SER A 2 -20.28 7.64 14.61
CA SER A 2 -20.56 7.04 13.29
C SER A 2 -19.42 7.34 12.30
N ASN A 3 -19.28 6.52 11.25
CA ASN A 3 -18.26 6.77 10.21
C ASN A 3 -18.43 8.15 9.60
N GLN A 4 -19.67 8.60 9.38
CA GLN A 4 -19.95 9.92 8.81
C GLN A 4 -19.38 11.04 9.69
N LYS A 5 -19.66 11.05 10.98
CA LYS A 5 -19.09 12.06 11.90
C LYS A 5 -17.56 12.04 11.95
N TRP A 6 -16.95 10.86 11.71
CA TRP A 6 -15.50 10.76 11.63
C TRP A 6 -14.97 11.39 10.33
N LEU A 7 -15.63 11.11 9.20
CA LEU A 7 -15.28 11.68 7.90
C LEU A 7 -15.39 13.21 7.93
N ASP A 8 -16.52 13.74 8.39
CA ASP A 8 -16.77 15.18 8.47
C ASP A 8 -15.69 15.92 9.27
N LYS A 9 -15.14 15.27 10.29
CA LYS A 9 -14.10 15.85 11.16
C LYS A 9 -12.69 15.74 10.59
N ASN A 10 -12.37 14.66 9.85
CA ASN A 10 -10.99 14.27 9.55
C ASN A 10 -10.66 14.29 8.05
N THR A 11 -11.64 14.60 7.20
CA THR A 11 -11.42 14.64 5.75
C THR A 11 -11.85 16.01 5.19
N LYS A 12 -11.39 16.28 3.97
CA LYS A 12 -11.74 17.46 3.18
C LYS A 12 -12.18 17.00 1.79
N SER A 13 -12.83 17.87 1.03
CA SER A 13 -13.14 17.61 -0.37
C SER A 13 -11.88 17.26 -1.17
N LEU A 14 -12.01 16.29 -2.06
CA LEU A 14 -11.00 15.90 -3.05
C LEU A 14 -11.44 16.27 -4.49
N VAL A 15 -12.45 17.13 -4.64
CA VAL A 15 -12.85 17.66 -5.95
C VAL A 15 -11.65 18.34 -6.61
N GLY A 16 -11.40 17.99 -7.89
CA GLY A 16 -10.24 18.45 -8.65
C GLY A 16 -8.93 17.72 -8.32
N LYS A 17 -8.97 16.68 -7.49
CA LYS A 17 -7.81 15.83 -7.21
C LYS A 17 -7.92 14.48 -7.90
N THR A 18 -6.82 14.02 -8.48
CA THR A 18 -6.68 12.69 -9.09
C THR A 18 -5.90 11.78 -8.14
N VAL A 19 -6.49 10.64 -7.80
CA VAL A 19 -5.92 9.67 -6.88
C VAL A 19 -5.67 8.34 -7.60
N ALA A 20 -4.40 7.95 -7.71
CA ALA A 20 -4.03 6.62 -8.18
C ALA A 20 -3.95 5.63 -7.00
N ILE A 21 -4.55 4.46 -7.14
CA ILE A 21 -4.56 3.43 -6.11
C ILE A 21 -4.25 2.06 -6.68
N THR A 22 -3.25 1.37 -6.13
CA THR A 22 -2.97 -0.03 -6.45
C THR A 22 -3.83 -0.97 -5.63
N GLY A 23 -4.30 -2.07 -6.25
CA GLY A 23 -5.12 -3.08 -5.55
C GLY A 23 -6.52 -2.58 -5.19
N SER A 24 -7.15 -1.81 -6.07
CA SER A 24 -8.47 -1.19 -5.86
C SER A 24 -9.61 -2.20 -5.72
N THR A 25 -9.46 -3.38 -6.33
CA THR A 25 -10.47 -4.46 -6.33
C THR A 25 -10.36 -5.42 -5.13
N GLY A 26 -9.39 -5.22 -4.25
CA GLY A 26 -9.28 -5.95 -2.99
C GLY A 26 -10.26 -5.42 -1.93
N GLY A 27 -10.57 -6.23 -0.90
CA GLY A 27 -11.58 -5.86 0.10
C GLY A 27 -11.34 -4.50 0.79
N LEU A 28 -10.08 -4.13 1.01
CA LEU A 28 -9.71 -2.84 1.56
C LEU A 28 -9.75 -1.73 0.51
N GLY A 29 -9.28 -2.04 -0.71
CA GLY A 29 -9.26 -1.10 -1.83
C GLY A 29 -10.65 -0.65 -2.26
N VAL A 30 -11.63 -1.57 -2.29
CA VAL A 30 -13.03 -1.25 -2.60
C VAL A 30 -13.61 -0.20 -1.64
N GLU A 31 -13.41 -0.37 -0.35
CA GLU A 31 -13.90 0.58 0.65
C GLU A 31 -13.17 1.92 0.57
N LEU A 32 -11.86 1.89 0.32
CA LEU A 32 -11.06 3.10 0.17
C LEU A 32 -11.47 3.89 -1.08
N CYS A 33 -11.65 3.23 -2.23
CA CYS A 33 -12.15 3.87 -3.44
C CYS A 33 -13.53 4.50 -3.24
N ALA A 34 -14.44 3.81 -2.50
CA ALA A 34 -15.74 4.37 -2.19
C ALA A 34 -15.66 5.65 -1.33
N TYR A 35 -14.76 5.70 -0.35
CA TYR A 35 -14.51 6.92 0.42
C TYR A 35 -13.93 8.04 -0.45
N LEU A 36 -12.91 7.74 -1.26
CA LEU A 36 -12.28 8.72 -2.15
C LEU A 36 -13.28 9.31 -3.14
N ALA A 37 -14.07 8.45 -3.78
CA ALA A 37 -15.14 8.87 -4.70
C ALA A 37 -16.22 9.70 -4.00
N SER A 38 -16.61 9.34 -2.77
CA SER A 38 -17.59 10.11 -1.99
C SER A 38 -17.08 11.50 -1.60
N LEU A 39 -15.76 11.71 -1.59
CA LEU A 39 -15.12 13.01 -1.35
C LEU A 39 -14.87 13.79 -2.66
N GLY A 40 -15.27 13.24 -3.81
CA GLY A 40 -15.21 13.89 -5.11
C GLY A 40 -13.89 13.69 -5.89
N ALA A 41 -13.04 12.73 -5.48
CA ALA A 41 -11.81 12.44 -6.20
C ALA A 41 -12.05 11.79 -7.56
N SER A 42 -11.29 12.17 -8.58
CA SER A 42 -11.06 11.35 -9.77
C SER A 42 -10.13 10.19 -9.42
N LEU A 43 -10.41 8.98 -9.94
CA LEU A 43 -9.67 7.78 -9.57
C LEU A 43 -8.93 7.17 -10.74
N ILE A 44 -7.72 6.67 -10.50
CA ILE A 44 -6.96 5.80 -11.39
C ILE A 44 -6.79 4.47 -10.66
N LEU A 45 -7.48 3.42 -11.13
CA LEU A 45 -7.42 2.09 -10.56
C LEU A 45 -6.27 1.32 -11.20
N VAL A 46 -5.29 0.94 -10.40
CA VAL A 46 -4.07 0.25 -10.85
C VAL A 46 -4.13 -1.19 -10.36
N ASP A 47 -4.54 -2.11 -11.23
CA ASP A 47 -4.85 -3.50 -10.86
C ASP A 47 -4.42 -4.50 -11.92
N ARG A 48 -4.19 -5.75 -11.50
CA ARG A 48 -3.82 -6.85 -12.37
C ARG A 48 -4.96 -7.35 -13.27
N SER A 49 -6.21 -7.27 -12.83
CA SER A 49 -7.37 -7.84 -13.54
C SER A 49 -8.25 -6.75 -14.15
N PRO A 50 -8.14 -6.49 -15.47
CA PRO A 50 -8.93 -5.45 -16.14
C PRO A 50 -10.44 -5.63 -15.98
N SER A 51 -10.95 -6.88 -16.08
CA SER A 51 -12.39 -7.16 -15.98
C SER A 51 -12.95 -6.84 -14.58
N ARG A 52 -12.21 -7.15 -13.52
CA ARG A 52 -12.62 -6.82 -12.14
C ARG A 52 -12.56 -5.30 -11.90
N SER A 53 -11.53 -4.65 -12.42
CA SER A 53 -11.35 -3.21 -12.29
C SER A 53 -12.45 -2.45 -13.05
N GLU A 54 -12.84 -2.89 -14.23
CA GLU A 54 -13.94 -2.25 -14.99
C GLU A 54 -15.30 -2.40 -14.28
N ALA A 55 -15.59 -3.59 -13.74
CA ALA A 55 -16.81 -3.77 -12.95
C ALA A 55 -16.84 -2.84 -11.72
N HIS A 56 -15.71 -2.68 -11.05
CA HIS A 56 -15.57 -1.77 -9.91
C HIS A 56 -15.68 -0.31 -10.32
N ALA A 57 -14.99 0.10 -11.40
CA ALA A 57 -15.04 1.44 -11.95
C ALA A 57 -16.46 1.87 -12.34
N ARG A 58 -17.22 0.97 -12.99
CA ARG A 58 -18.63 1.21 -13.31
C ARG A 58 -19.45 1.52 -12.07
N THR A 59 -19.32 0.70 -11.02
CA THR A 59 -20.01 0.93 -9.74
C THR A 59 -19.67 2.29 -9.13
N LEU A 60 -18.41 2.71 -9.20
CA LEU A 60 -17.96 4.00 -8.67
C LEU A 60 -18.51 5.17 -9.48
N ARG A 61 -18.46 5.09 -10.84
CA ARG A 61 -19.01 6.11 -11.73
C ARG A 61 -20.52 6.30 -11.51
N GLU A 62 -21.27 5.20 -11.47
CA GLU A 62 -22.72 5.21 -11.28
C GLU A 62 -23.12 5.78 -9.92
N LYS A 63 -22.41 5.40 -8.87
CA LYS A 63 -22.79 5.77 -7.51
C LYS A 63 -22.36 7.16 -7.08
N PHE A 64 -21.21 7.65 -7.57
CA PHE A 64 -20.58 8.87 -7.06
C PHE A 64 -20.41 9.95 -8.13
N SER A 65 -20.71 9.67 -9.39
CA SER A 65 -20.58 10.61 -10.53
C SER A 65 -19.16 11.18 -10.68
N VAL A 66 -18.12 10.35 -10.41
CA VAL A 66 -16.70 10.73 -10.52
C VAL A 66 -16.06 10.11 -11.74
N SER A 67 -14.97 10.72 -12.23
CA SER A 67 -14.14 10.13 -13.28
C SER A 67 -13.34 8.95 -12.72
N VAL A 68 -13.30 7.83 -13.44
CA VAL A 68 -12.50 6.66 -13.09
C VAL A 68 -11.82 6.12 -14.33
N SER A 69 -10.51 6.06 -14.33
CA SER A 69 -9.68 5.43 -15.37
C SER A 69 -8.98 4.18 -14.82
N LEU A 70 -8.50 3.33 -15.73
CA LEU A 70 -7.87 2.05 -15.40
C LEU A 70 -6.46 2.01 -15.99
N ILE A 71 -5.51 1.51 -15.21
CA ILE A 71 -4.16 1.18 -15.66
C ILE A 71 -3.90 -0.28 -15.27
N PRO A 72 -3.83 -1.22 -16.22
CA PRO A 72 -3.44 -2.59 -15.95
C PRO A 72 -2.01 -2.65 -15.40
N CYS A 73 -1.82 -3.35 -14.28
CA CYS A 73 -0.51 -3.53 -13.68
C CYS A 73 -0.43 -4.82 -12.87
N ASP A 74 0.42 -5.74 -13.30
CA ASP A 74 0.83 -6.87 -12.47
C ASP A 74 2.13 -6.51 -11.73
N LEU A 75 2.03 -6.40 -10.41
CA LEU A 75 3.18 -6.04 -9.57
C LEU A 75 4.24 -7.14 -9.48
N GLU A 76 3.97 -8.36 -9.93
CA GLU A 76 4.96 -9.44 -10.04
C GLU A 76 5.82 -9.28 -11.30
N ASP A 77 5.29 -8.67 -12.35
CA ASP A 77 5.97 -8.52 -13.65
C ASP A 77 6.60 -7.14 -13.80
N CYS A 78 7.93 -7.12 -13.90
CA CYS A 78 8.68 -5.86 -14.10
C CYS A 78 8.27 -5.11 -15.35
N THR A 79 7.98 -5.81 -16.46
CA THR A 79 7.56 -5.17 -17.72
C THR A 79 6.22 -4.46 -17.53
N SER A 80 5.25 -5.15 -16.93
CA SER A 80 3.96 -4.59 -16.58
C SER A 80 4.08 -3.37 -15.66
N VAL A 81 4.96 -3.42 -14.66
CA VAL A 81 5.23 -2.30 -13.75
C VAL A 81 5.83 -1.10 -14.48
N ILE A 82 6.78 -1.34 -15.39
CA ILE A 82 7.41 -0.27 -16.19
C ILE A 82 6.37 0.42 -17.07
N GLU A 83 5.56 -0.35 -17.81
CA GLU A 83 4.53 0.21 -18.69
C GLU A 83 3.44 0.95 -17.88
N ALA A 84 2.94 0.36 -16.81
CA ALA A 84 1.96 1.02 -15.95
C ALA A 84 2.52 2.34 -15.34
N THR A 85 3.82 2.37 -15.05
CA THR A 85 4.48 3.58 -14.54
C THR A 85 4.50 4.69 -15.60
N LYS A 86 4.76 4.37 -16.85
CA LYS A 86 4.69 5.35 -17.94
C LYS A 86 3.28 5.96 -18.10
N GLU A 87 2.25 5.12 -18.00
CA GLU A 87 0.86 5.59 -18.05
C GLU A 87 0.48 6.41 -16.81
N LEU A 88 0.98 6.06 -15.62
CA LEU A 88 0.78 6.84 -14.41
C LEU A 88 1.43 8.24 -14.51
N ILE A 89 2.62 8.35 -15.11
CA ILE A 89 3.28 9.64 -15.35
C ILE A 89 2.41 10.51 -16.25
N LYS A 90 1.87 9.97 -17.35
CA LYS A 90 0.96 10.70 -18.26
C LYS A 90 -0.37 11.10 -17.59
N ALA A 91 -0.85 10.28 -16.66
CA ALA A 91 -2.11 10.50 -15.97
C ALA A 91 -2.01 11.51 -14.81
N GLU A 92 -0.81 11.89 -14.43
CA GLU A 92 -0.49 12.99 -13.53
C GLU A 92 -1.24 12.97 -12.18
N PRO A 93 -1.21 11.87 -11.39
CA PRO A 93 -1.93 11.82 -10.13
C PRO A 93 -1.40 12.83 -9.10
N ASP A 94 -2.30 13.45 -8.34
CA ASP A 94 -1.94 14.26 -7.17
C ASP A 94 -1.56 13.38 -5.97
N ILE A 95 -2.19 12.20 -5.87
CA ILE A 95 -2.03 11.28 -4.74
C ILE A 95 -1.82 9.87 -5.29
N LEU A 96 -0.78 9.20 -4.79
CA LEU A 96 -0.47 7.81 -5.09
C LEU A 96 -0.63 6.96 -3.84
N ILE A 97 -1.51 5.94 -3.88
CA ILE A 97 -1.76 5.03 -2.77
C ILE A 97 -1.29 3.62 -3.12
N HIS A 98 -0.24 3.17 -2.45
CA HIS A 98 0.25 1.80 -2.54
C HIS A 98 -0.53 0.91 -1.57
N ASN A 99 -1.73 0.49 -1.99
CA ASN A 99 -2.61 -0.38 -1.20
C ASN A 99 -2.45 -1.87 -1.55
N ALA A 100 -2.04 -2.20 -2.77
CA ALA A 100 -1.79 -3.59 -3.16
C ALA A 100 -0.75 -4.26 -2.25
N GLY A 101 -0.92 -5.55 -2.04
CA GLY A 101 0.02 -6.38 -1.32
C GLY A 101 -0.40 -7.84 -1.34
N ALA A 102 0.57 -8.73 -1.28
CA ALA A 102 0.36 -10.17 -1.26
C ALA A 102 1.00 -10.79 -0.01
N TYR A 103 0.27 -11.69 0.62
CA TYR A 103 0.70 -12.46 1.79
C TYR A 103 0.38 -13.92 1.60
N SER A 104 1.33 -14.80 1.94
CA SER A 104 1.10 -16.27 1.91
C SER A 104 0.63 -16.79 0.55
N ILE A 105 1.16 -16.23 -0.54
CA ILE A 105 1.00 -16.76 -1.90
C ILE A 105 2.04 -17.84 -2.16
N PRO A 106 1.86 -18.72 -3.17
CA PRO A 106 2.93 -19.58 -3.66
C PRO A 106 4.17 -18.74 -3.98
N ARG A 107 5.33 -19.20 -3.49
CA ARG A 107 6.59 -18.46 -3.63
C ARG A 107 7.22 -18.78 -4.98
N GLU A 108 7.54 -17.75 -5.74
CA GLU A 108 8.15 -17.81 -7.06
C GLU A 108 9.21 -16.74 -7.22
N ILE A 109 10.19 -16.99 -8.10
CA ILE A 109 11.20 -15.99 -8.46
C ILE A 109 10.72 -15.23 -9.69
N CYS A 110 10.53 -13.92 -9.54
CA CYS A 110 10.13 -13.05 -10.62
C CYS A 110 11.23 -12.84 -11.66
N SER A 111 10.87 -12.29 -12.82
CA SER A 111 11.84 -11.89 -13.86
C SER A 111 12.92 -10.94 -13.35
N SER A 112 12.63 -10.17 -12.29
CA SER A 112 13.61 -9.32 -11.59
C SER A 112 14.76 -10.09 -10.93
N GLY A 113 14.60 -11.40 -10.71
CA GLY A 113 15.50 -12.24 -9.94
C GLY A 113 15.20 -12.23 -8.44
N PHE A 114 14.11 -11.59 -7.99
CA PHE A 114 13.68 -11.54 -6.60
C PHE A 114 12.41 -12.38 -6.36
N ASP A 115 12.18 -12.73 -5.11
CA ASP A 115 10.97 -13.40 -4.66
C ASP A 115 9.72 -12.53 -4.90
N ASN A 116 8.61 -13.15 -5.32
CA ASN A 116 7.39 -12.44 -5.70
C ASN A 116 6.74 -11.67 -4.54
N VAL A 117 6.82 -12.16 -3.29
CA VAL A 117 6.31 -11.42 -2.12
C VAL A 117 7.12 -10.13 -1.92
N PHE A 118 8.44 -10.20 -2.12
CA PHE A 118 9.32 -9.04 -2.04
C PHE A 118 9.10 -8.09 -3.22
N GLN A 119 8.91 -8.63 -4.42
CA GLN A 119 8.60 -7.87 -5.63
C GLN A 119 7.31 -7.04 -5.46
N ILE A 120 6.19 -7.68 -5.10
CA ILE A 120 4.87 -7.04 -5.00
C ILE A 120 4.83 -6.01 -3.86
N ASN A 121 5.41 -6.34 -2.70
CA ASN A 121 5.24 -5.52 -1.50
C ASN A 121 6.30 -4.45 -1.31
N PHE A 122 7.40 -4.49 -2.08
CA PHE A 122 8.48 -3.53 -1.97
C PHE A 122 9.01 -3.04 -3.31
N ILE A 123 9.54 -3.92 -4.19
CA ILE A 123 10.27 -3.48 -5.39
C ILE A 123 9.37 -2.67 -6.32
N SER A 124 8.21 -3.20 -6.67
CA SER A 124 7.28 -2.55 -7.61
C SER A 124 6.74 -1.21 -7.08
N PRO A 125 6.22 -1.11 -5.83
CA PRO A 125 5.79 0.18 -5.30
C PRO A 125 6.95 1.17 -5.13
N TYR A 126 8.16 0.72 -4.79
CA TYR A 126 9.34 1.58 -4.71
C TYR A 126 9.71 2.15 -6.10
N TYR A 127 9.76 1.29 -7.13
CA TYR A 127 10.04 1.68 -8.51
C TYR A 127 9.03 2.72 -9.02
N ILE A 128 7.73 2.43 -8.90
CA ILE A 128 6.65 3.35 -9.29
C ILE A 128 6.82 4.70 -8.59
N THR A 129 7.02 4.69 -7.28
CA THR A 129 7.20 5.93 -6.51
C THR A 129 8.40 6.72 -6.98
N ARG A 130 9.57 6.10 -7.12
CA ARG A 130 10.80 6.77 -7.58
C ARG A 130 10.61 7.45 -8.93
N LYS A 131 9.92 6.78 -9.86
CA LYS A 131 9.64 7.32 -11.21
C LYS A 131 8.65 8.48 -11.20
N LEU A 132 7.65 8.45 -10.30
CA LEU A 132 6.66 9.53 -10.17
C LEU A 132 7.13 10.70 -9.29
N MET A 133 8.24 10.58 -8.57
CA MET A 133 8.72 11.64 -7.66
C MET A 133 8.83 13.03 -8.31
N PRO A 134 9.39 13.20 -9.55
CA PRO A 134 9.48 14.52 -10.18
C PRO A 134 8.09 15.16 -10.38
N ASP A 135 7.14 14.38 -10.92
CA ASP A 135 5.78 14.87 -11.22
C ASP A 135 4.99 15.14 -9.93
N LEU A 136 5.09 14.26 -8.95
CA LEU A 136 4.50 14.49 -7.63
C LEU A 136 5.09 15.73 -6.94
N SER A 137 6.41 15.95 -7.08
CA SER A 137 7.08 17.12 -6.51
C SER A 137 6.57 18.43 -7.12
N SER A 138 6.39 18.50 -8.43
CA SER A 138 5.90 19.70 -9.12
C SER A 138 4.48 20.10 -8.70
N ARG A 139 3.68 19.14 -8.18
CA ARG A 139 2.28 19.33 -7.75
C ARG A 139 2.10 19.39 -6.24
N ASN A 140 3.18 19.34 -5.45
CA ASN A 140 3.12 19.13 -4.00
C ASN A 140 2.27 17.89 -3.66
N GLY A 141 2.50 16.81 -4.40
CA GLY A 141 1.74 15.58 -4.35
C GLY A 141 1.97 14.77 -3.07
N ARG A 142 1.26 13.66 -2.99
CA ARG A 142 1.29 12.81 -1.80
C ARG A 142 1.42 11.33 -2.14
N VAL A 143 2.21 10.60 -1.35
CA VAL A 143 2.31 9.14 -1.38
C VAL A 143 1.79 8.56 -0.08
N VAL A 144 0.84 7.62 -0.17
CA VAL A 144 0.33 6.87 0.97
C VAL A 144 0.77 5.42 0.87
N VAL A 145 1.56 5.00 1.85
CA VAL A 145 2.14 3.65 1.93
C VAL A 145 1.30 2.80 2.86
N VAL A 146 0.75 1.70 2.35
CA VAL A 146 0.09 0.72 3.21
C VAL A 146 1.12 -0.29 3.73
N GLY A 147 1.60 0.00 4.93
CA GLY A 147 2.47 -0.85 5.71
C GLY A 147 1.72 -1.95 6.46
N SER A 148 2.44 -2.67 7.31
CA SER A 148 1.88 -3.74 8.13
C SER A 148 2.59 -3.85 9.47
N ILE A 149 1.87 -4.26 10.52
CA ILE A 149 2.46 -4.64 11.81
C ILE A 149 3.49 -5.79 11.67
N ALA A 150 3.40 -6.57 10.58
CA ALA A 150 4.32 -7.65 10.28
C ALA A 150 5.79 -7.20 10.16
N HIS A 151 6.05 -5.91 9.87
CA HIS A 151 7.42 -5.36 9.87
C HIS A 151 8.14 -5.56 11.21
N ARG A 152 7.43 -5.79 12.33
CA ARG A 152 8.00 -6.03 13.65
C ARG A 152 8.53 -7.45 13.83
N TYR A 153 8.04 -8.40 13.04
CA TYR A 153 8.40 -9.82 13.16
C TYR A 153 9.66 -10.17 12.39
N SER A 154 10.11 -9.30 11.50
CA SER A 154 11.27 -9.53 10.65
C SER A 154 12.35 -8.48 10.92
N LYS A 155 13.59 -8.92 10.91
CA LYS A 155 14.77 -8.07 10.74
C LYS A 155 15.37 -8.37 9.37
N THR A 156 15.98 -7.36 8.74
CA THR A 156 16.63 -7.56 7.45
C THR A 156 17.78 -8.56 7.55
N ASP A 157 17.95 -9.38 6.51
CA ASP A 157 19.07 -10.29 6.35
C ASP A 157 19.94 -9.84 5.18
N ARG A 158 21.23 -9.62 5.41
CA ARG A 158 22.17 -9.13 4.39
C ARG A 158 22.50 -10.20 3.34
N TYR A 159 22.34 -11.46 3.67
CA TYR A 159 22.66 -12.61 2.82
C TYR A 159 21.43 -13.18 2.11
N ASP A 160 20.23 -12.86 2.60
CA ASP A 160 18.94 -13.32 2.06
C ASP A 160 17.95 -12.14 2.04
N VAL A 161 18.23 -11.14 1.19
CA VAL A 161 17.56 -9.84 1.18
C VAL A 161 16.05 -9.94 0.97
N ASP A 162 15.61 -10.84 0.08
CA ASP A 162 14.19 -11.06 -0.24
C ASP A 162 13.56 -12.22 0.54
N PHE A 163 14.31 -12.80 1.47
CA PHE A 163 13.88 -13.93 2.30
C PHE A 163 13.41 -15.16 1.49
N ARG A 164 14.01 -15.39 0.30
CA ARG A 164 13.70 -16.56 -0.52
C ARG A 164 14.02 -17.89 0.17
N GLN A 165 15.01 -17.90 1.06
CA GLN A 165 15.39 -19.05 1.87
C GLN A 165 14.52 -19.23 3.12
N LYS A 166 13.70 -18.24 3.48
CA LYS A 166 12.80 -18.32 4.63
C LYS A 166 11.44 -18.87 4.21
N HIS A 167 11.09 -20.04 4.69
CA HIS A 167 9.82 -20.69 4.36
C HIS A 167 8.59 -20.07 5.07
N GLN A 168 8.80 -19.24 6.10
CA GLN A 168 7.71 -18.61 6.83
C GLN A 168 7.17 -17.39 6.11
N ALA A 169 5.94 -17.49 5.61
CA ALA A 169 5.29 -16.41 4.87
C ALA A 169 5.22 -15.08 5.65
N SER A 170 5.04 -15.15 6.98
CA SER A 170 5.00 -13.97 7.85
C SER A 170 6.31 -13.21 7.89
N LEU A 171 7.45 -13.92 7.86
CA LEU A 171 8.79 -13.31 7.87
C LEU A 171 9.09 -12.65 6.52
N ALA A 172 8.82 -13.34 5.41
CA ALA A 172 9.05 -12.79 4.07
C ALA A 172 8.19 -11.54 3.81
N TYR A 173 6.91 -11.61 4.13
CA TYR A 173 6.01 -10.46 4.04
C TYR A 173 6.42 -9.32 4.97
N GLY A 174 6.76 -9.65 6.22
CA GLY A 174 7.21 -8.66 7.21
C GLY A 174 8.48 -7.94 6.77
N ASN A 175 9.43 -8.67 6.17
CA ASN A 175 10.66 -8.12 5.61
C ASN A 175 10.36 -7.18 4.43
N ALA A 176 9.53 -7.60 3.48
CA ALA A 176 9.15 -6.77 2.33
C ALA A 176 8.44 -5.46 2.77
N LYS A 177 7.51 -5.55 3.72
CA LYS A 177 6.85 -4.35 4.30
C LYS A 177 7.83 -3.47 5.08
N ARG A 178 8.82 -4.07 5.76
CA ARG A 178 9.88 -3.34 6.44
C ARG A 178 10.74 -2.56 5.46
N PHE A 179 11.19 -3.18 4.37
CA PHE A 179 11.91 -2.51 3.30
C PHE A 179 11.10 -1.33 2.75
N TRP A 180 9.83 -1.54 2.38
CA TRP A 180 9.00 -0.49 1.82
C TRP A 180 8.78 0.69 2.77
N MET A 181 8.44 0.41 4.03
CA MET A 181 8.16 1.47 5.01
C MET A 181 9.39 2.33 5.28
N TYR A 182 10.58 1.73 5.45
CA TYR A 182 11.79 2.49 5.75
C TYR A 182 12.38 3.20 4.51
N SER A 183 12.27 2.60 3.33
CA SER A 183 12.64 3.29 2.08
C SER A 183 11.73 4.49 1.80
N ALA A 184 10.44 4.40 2.11
CA ALA A 184 9.51 5.53 1.97
C ALA A 184 9.86 6.70 2.92
N ILE A 185 10.36 6.42 4.12
CA ILE A 185 10.87 7.45 5.04
C ILE A 185 12.06 8.18 4.41
N GLU A 186 12.96 7.47 3.76
CA GLU A 186 14.12 8.10 3.11
C GLU A 186 13.71 8.94 1.92
N LEU A 187 12.84 8.43 1.05
CA LEU A 187 12.27 9.20 -0.05
C LEU A 187 11.61 10.50 0.41
N ALA A 188 10.91 10.45 1.56
CA ALA A 188 10.31 11.63 2.17
C ALA A 188 11.35 12.68 2.64
N LYS A 189 12.54 12.24 3.04
CA LYS A 189 13.64 13.14 3.41
C LYS A 189 14.33 13.72 2.19
N GLU A 190 14.51 12.92 1.14
CA GLU A 190 15.14 13.33 -0.12
C GLU A 190 14.33 14.43 -0.82
N ASN A 191 12.99 14.37 -0.73
CA ASN A 191 12.11 15.33 -1.39
C ASN A 191 10.97 15.81 -0.48
N LYS A 192 11.15 16.99 0.10
CA LYS A 192 10.18 17.60 1.04
C LYS A 192 8.92 18.15 0.37
N SER A 193 8.93 18.33 -0.96
CA SER A 193 7.74 18.78 -1.70
C SER A 193 6.70 17.66 -1.85
N VAL A 194 7.12 16.40 -1.78
CA VAL A 194 6.19 15.26 -1.78
C VAL A 194 5.89 14.83 -0.35
N LYS A 195 4.62 14.80 0.01
CA LYS A 195 4.18 14.37 1.34
C LYS A 195 4.05 12.85 1.39
N PHE A 196 4.63 12.25 2.42
CA PHE A 196 4.51 10.80 2.64
C PHE A 196 3.71 10.51 3.91
N ALA A 197 2.85 9.50 3.84
CA ALA A 197 2.19 8.95 5.02
C ALA A 197 2.32 7.42 5.02
N ILE A 198 2.89 6.87 6.08
CA ILE A 198 2.91 5.43 6.29
C ILE A 198 1.69 5.08 7.12
N THR A 199 0.90 4.12 6.64
CA THR A 199 -0.36 3.73 7.25
C THR A 199 -0.42 2.22 7.50
N HIS A 200 -1.24 1.80 8.44
CA HIS A 200 -1.50 0.40 8.73
C HIS A 200 -3.00 0.20 8.96
N PRO A 201 -3.66 -0.69 8.19
CA PRO A 201 -5.11 -0.87 8.28
C PRO A 201 -5.59 -1.56 9.56
N GLY A 202 -4.68 -2.11 10.36
CA GLY A 202 -5.02 -3.06 11.41
C GLY A 202 -5.03 -4.50 10.88
N ILE A 203 -5.54 -5.43 11.69
CA ILE A 203 -5.73 -6.80 11.24
C ILE A 203 -7.13 -6.90 10.65
N THR A 204 -7.22 -7.05 9.33
CA THR A 204 -8.49 -7.11 8.59
C THR A 204 -8.73 -8.49 8.02
N PHE A 205 -9.99 -8.88 8.00
CA PHE A 205 -10.42 -10.07 7.29
C PHE A 205 -10.55 -9.73 5.79
N THR A 206 -9.45 -9.90 5.06
CA THR A 206 -9.38 -9.70 3.61
C THR A 206 -8.94 -11.01 2.96
N ASN A 207 -8.80 -11.04 1.65
CA ASN A 207 -8.31 -12.20 0.89
C ASN A 207 -6.92 -12.73 1.34
N ILE A 208 -6.25 -12.06 2.24
CA ILE A 208 -5.04 -12.52 2.94
C ILE A 208 -5.25 -13.88 3.61
N THR A 209 -6.49 -14.21 4.01
CA THR A 209 -6.84 -15.49 4.64
C THR A 209 -7.32 -16.56 3.66
N ALA A 210 -7.37 -16.27 2.36
CA ALA A 210 -7.90 -17.19 1.35
C ALA A 210 -7.09 -18.49 1.18
N HIS A 211 -5.84 -18.51 1.67
CA HIS A 211 -4.93 -19.65 1.55
C HIS A 211 -4.94 -20.61 2.75
N TYR A 212 -5.79 -20.35 3.77
CA TYR A 212 -5.96 -21.31 4.86
C TYR A 212 -6.81 -22.52 4.43
N PRO A 213 -6.51 -23.75 4.93
CA PRO A 213 -7.32 -24.92 4.68
C PRO A 213 -8.81 -24.66 5.03
N LYS A 214 -9.72 -25.05 4.15
CA LYS A 214 -11.17 -24.77 4.30
C LYS A 214 -11.74 -25.20 5.66
N TRP A 215 -11.30 -26.32 6.21
CA TRP A 215 -11.76 -26.81 7.52
C TRP A 215 -11.30 -25.93 8.66
N LEU A 216 -10.04 -25.45 8.64
CA LEU A 216 -9.50 -24.52 9.62
C LEU A 216 -10.23 -23.17 9.54
N PHE A 217 -10.52 -22.72 8.32
CA PHE A 217 -11.26 -21.50 8.07
C PHE A 217 -12.67 -21.54 8.68
N LEU A 218 -13.38 -22.67 8.61
CA LEU A 218 -14.72 -22.84 9.20
C LEU A 218 -14.70 -22.70 10.73
N ILE A 219 -13.67 -23.21 11.39
CA ILE A 219 -13.53 -23.15 12.85
C ILE A 219 -13.19 -21.74 13.33
N ILE A 220 -12.26 -21.08 12.64
CA ILE A 220 -11.74 -19.76 13.04
C ILE A 220 -12.58 -18.58 12.51
N LYS A 221 -13.46 -18.81 11.53
CA LYS A 221 -14.26 -17.76 10.89
C LYS A 221 -15.14 -16.96 11.87
N HIS A 222 -15.75 -17.61 12.85
CA HIS A 222 -16.63 -16.94 13.82
C HIS A 222 -15.83 -16.08 14.82
N PRO A 223 -14.84 -16.59 15.56
CA PRO A 223 -14.01 -15.75 16.42
C PRO A 223 -13.22 -14.69 15.65
N MET A 224 -12.77 -14.99 14.43
CA MET A 224 -12.07 -14.02 13.59
C MET A 224 -12.94 -12.82 13.21
N LYS A 225 -14.24 -12.98 12.98
CA LYS A 225 -15.14 -11.85 12.70
C LYS A 225 -15.22 -10.83 13.84
N VAL A 226 -14.98 -11.28 15.08
CA VAL A 226 -14.94 -10.41 16.27
C VAL A 226 -13.57 -9.78 16.45
N ILE A 227 -12.49 -10.52 16.10
CA ILE A 227 -11.12 -10.12 16.29
C ILE A 227 -10.62 -9.18 15.18
N PHE A 228 -11.15 -9.29 13.95
CA PHE A 228 -10.68 -8.52 12.81
C PHE A 228 -11.50 -7.27 12.56
N MET A 229 -10.85 -6.17 12.21
CA MET A 229 -11.53 -4.96 11.79
C MET A 229 -12.26 -5.18 10.46
N LYS A 230 -13.48 -4.65 10.36
CA LYS A 230 -14.19 -4.61 9.07
C LYS A 230 -13.41 -3.71 8.10
N PRO A 231 -13.29 -4.07 6.80
CA PRO A 231 -12.53 -3.30 5.82
C PRO A 231 -12.87 -1.82 5.79
N LYS A 232 -14.15 -1.45 5.92
CA LYS A 232 -14.61 -0.06 5.97
C LYS A 232 -14.02 0.78 7.12
N TYR A 233 -13.74 0.17 8.27
CA TYR A 233 -13.09 0.88 9.38
C TYR A 233 -11.58 0.91 9.23
N ALA A 234 -11.01 -0.17 8.69
CA ALA A 234 -9.60 -0.28 8.41
C ALA A 234 -9.13 0.73 7.34
N ALA A 235 -9.96 0.96 6.32
CA ALA A 235 -9.71 1.95 5.28
C ALA A 235 -9.58 3.38 5.82
N LEU A 236 -10.20 3.70 6.96
CA LEU A 236 -10.08 5.03 7.58
C LEU A 236 -8.64 5.36 8.01
N ASN A 237 -7.83 4.35 8.37
CA ASN A 237 -6.42 4.57 8.69
C ASN A 237 -5.63 5.03 7.46
N ILE A 238 -5.92 4.47 6.29
CA ILE A 238 -5.28 4.84 5.04
C ILE A 238 -5.81 6.20 4.58
N LEU A 239 -7.11 6.40 4.65
CA LEU A 239 -7.77 7.65 4.28
C LEU A 239 -7.20 8.84 5.08
N LEU A 240 -6.96 8.66 6.39
CA LEU A 240 -6.35 9.72 7.22
C LEU A 240 -4.95 10.11 6.70
N GLY A 241 -4.18 9.17 6.16
CA GLY A 241 -2.86 9.43 5.55
C GLY A 241 -2.89 10.41 4.38
N ILE A 242 -4.06 10.62 3.76
CA ILE A 242 -4.24 11.60 2.69
C ILE A 242 -4.29 13.03 3.23
N PHE A 243 -4.83 13.22 4.42
CA PHE A 243 -5.17 14.56 4.95
C PHE A 243 -4.22 15.06 6.02
N VAL A 244 -3.43 14.17 6.63
CA VAL A 244 -2.56 14.52 7.76
C VAL A 244 -1.10 14.44 7.36
N ASP A 245 -0.35 15.50 7.63
CA ASP A 245 1.09 15.50 7.52
C ASP A 245 1.69 14.79 8.75
N THR A 246 2.48 13.74 8.49
CA THR A 246 3.11 12.95 9.54
C THR A 246 4.61 13.25 9.61
N GLN A 247 5.18 13.13 10.80
CA GLN A 247 6.65 13.16 10.93
C GLN A 247 7.27 11.89 10.30
N PRO A 248 8.50 11.96 9.77
CA PRO A 248 9.11 10.84 9.06
C PRO A 248 9.10 9.50 9.78
N ASP A 249 9.43 9.49 11.07
CA ASP A 249 9.45 8.26 11.89
C ASP A 249 8.12 7.99 12.59
N THR A 250 6.99 8.25 11.90
CA THR A 250 5.66 7.94 12.42
C THR A 250 4.82 7.16 11.42
N TRP A 251 3.80 6.49 11.89
CA TRP A 251 2.79 5.83 11.08
C TRP A 251 1.39 5.99 11.64
N ILE A 252 0.40 5.87 10.80
CA ILE A 252 -1.02 5.92 11.17
C ILE A 252 -1.54 4.49 11.25
N GLY A 253 -2.13 4.15 12.38
CA GLY A 253 -2.75 2.84 12.57
C GLY A 253 -3.82 2.85 13.64
N PRO A 254 -4.53 1.74 13.86
CA PRO A 254 -5.55 1.65 14.90
C PRO A 254 -5.00 1.96 16.28
N SER A 255 -5.76 2.72 17.07
CA SER A 255 -5.32 3.22 18.38
C SER A 255 -5.02 2.12 19.41
N ILE A 256 -5.77 1.02 19.37
CA ILE A 256 -5.69 -0.07 20.33
C ILE A 256 -4.81 -1.20 19.77
N PHE A 257 -3.64 -1.41 20.34
CA PHE A 257 -2.65 -2.45 20.01
C PHE A 257 -2.26 -2.56 18.53
N ASN A 258 -2.50 -1.53 17.71
CA ASN A 258 -2.41 -1.57 16.25
C ASN A 258 -3.33 -2.60 15.58
N ILE A 259 -4.38 -3.02 16.24
CA ILE A 259 -5.33 -4.03 15.75
C ILE A 259 -6.70 -3.40 15.56
N TRP A 260 -7.18 -2.60 16.53
CA TRP A 260 -8.52 -2.02 16.54
C TRP A 260 -8.50 -0.53 16.88
N GLY A 261 -9.67 0.07 16.71
CA GLY A 261 -9.92 1.43 17.16
C GLY A 261 -9.84 2.46 16.04
N LYS A 262 -9.89 3.73 16.44
CA LYS A 262 -9.80 4.87 15.51
C LYS A 262 -8.37 5.05 15.03
N PRO A 263 -8.18 5.67 13.86
CA PRO A 263 -6.85 6.05 13.41
C PRO A 263 -6.10 6.91 14.44
N ALA A 264 -4.83 6.58 14.68
CA ALA A 264 -3.93 7.31 15.57
C ALA A 264 -2.52 7.35 14.99
N ILE A 265 -1.84 8.48 15.16
CA ILE A 265 -0.43 8.64 14.77
C ILE A 265 0.44 8.06 15.87
N LYS A 266 1.43 7.24 15.51
CA LYS A 266 2.31 6.53 16.42
C LYS A 266 3.75 6.55 15.92
N LYS A 267 4.72 6.34 16.81
CA LYS A 267 6.13 6.22 16.43
C LYS A 267 6.41 4.92 15.67
N LEU A 268 7.27 5.03 14.66
CA LEU A 268 7.80 3.93 13.85
C LEU A 268 9.31 3.86 14.07
N ASN A 269 9.74 3.13 15.08
CA ASN A 269 11.14 3.06 15.54
C ASN A 269 11.64 1.62 15.74
N THR A 270 11.32 0.72 14.81
CA THR A 270 11.66 -0.71 14.92
C THR A 270 12.95 -1.10 14.20
N ALA A 271 13.59 -0.18 13.47
CA ALA A 271 14.87 -0.40 12.80
C ALA A 271 15.96 0.50 13.40
N SER A 272 17.16 -0.05 13.56
CA SER A 272 18.35 0.71 13.91
C SER A 272 18.82 1.60 12.73
N SER A 273 19.69 2.58 12.99
CA SER A 273 20.28 3.39 11.92
C SER A 273 21.00 2.51 10.90
N ALA A 274 21.85 1.59 11.34
CA ALA A 274 22.57 0.68 10.45
C ALA A 274 21.66 -0.21 9.58
N GLU A 275 20.47 -0.57 10.11
CA GLU A 275 19.49 -1.32 9.33
C GLU A 275 18.78 -0.42 8.30
N LYS A 276 18.43 0.82 8.67
CA LYS A 276 17.87 1.81 7.74
C LYS A 276 18.84 2.08 6.58
N ASP A 277 20.12 2.28 6.89
CA ASP A 277 21.17 2.51 5.86
C ASP A 277 21.31 1.30 4.94
N PHE A 278 21.28 0.09 5.48
CA PHE A 278 21.31 -1.14 4.67
C PHE A 278 20.09 -1.24 3.74
N ILE A 279 18.88 -0.98 4.26
CA ILE A 279 17.64 -0.99 3.48
C ILE A 279 17.74 0.00 2.33
N ASN A 280 18.14 1.24 2.59
CA ASN A 280 18.17 2.32 1.61
C ASN A 280 19.22 2.08 0.53
N ASN A 281 20.44 1.66 0.90
CA ASN A 281 21.48 1.29 -0.05
C ASN A 281 21.05 0.11 -0.94
N THR A 282 20.36 -0.86 -0.36
CA THR A 282 19.84 -2.02 -1.11
C THR A 282 18.70 -1.62 -2.03
N ALA A 283 17.78 -0.77 -1.57
CA ALA A 283 16.69 -0.23 -2.39
C ALA A 283 17.20 0.52 -3.61
N GLY A 284 18.24 1.37 -3.45
CA GLY A 284 18.87 2.08 -4.56
C GLY A 284 19.48 1.13 -5.59
N ARG A 285 20.26 0.12 -5.15
CA ARG A 285 20.84 -0.88 -6.05
C ARG A 285 19.79 -1.68 -6.83
N ILE A 286 18.71 -2.07 -6.17
CA ILE A 286 17.59 -2.80 -6.81
C ILE A 286 16.90 -1.90 -7.84
N TYR A 287 16.66 -0.63 -7.51
CA TYR A 287 16.07 0.33 -8.43
C TYR A 287 16.92 0.49 -9.70
N ASP A 288 18.24 0.67 -9.55
CA ASP A 288 19.16 0.79 -10.68
C ASP A 288 19.19 -0.48 -11.54
N GLN A 289 19.11 -1.66 -10.92
CA GLN A 289 19.01 -2.93 -11.62
C GLN A 289 17.75 -3.03 -12.48
N ILE A 290 16.59 -2.63 -11.95
CA ILE A 290 15.31 -2.67 -12.66
C ILE A 290 15.27 -1.61 -13.77
N GLN A 291 15.85 -0.44 -13.54
CA GLN A 291 15.86 0.66 -14.51
C GLN A 291 16.67 0.35 -15.76
N ARG A 292 17.66 -0.54 -15.70
CA ARG A 292 18.52 -0.95 -16.83
C ARG A 292 17.89 -2.02 -17.73
N ARG A 293 16.71 -2.51 -17.37
CA ARG A 293 15.93 -3.49 -18.16
C ARG A 293 14.95 -2.79 -19.10
#